data_935c7e787e03459f1214a8908ae2ddf8
#
_entry.id   935c7e787e03459f1214a8908ae2ddf8
#
_cell.length_a   1.000
_cell.length_b   1.000
_cell.length_c   1.000
_cell.angle_alpha   90.00
_cell.angle_beta   90.00
_cell.angle_gamma   90.00
#
_symmetry.space_group_name_H-M   'P 1'
#
loop_
_entity.id
_entity.type
_entity.pdbx_description
1 polymer ?
#
loop_
_entity_poly.entity_id
_entity_poly.type
_entity_poly.pdbx_seq_one_letter_code
_entity_poly.pdbx_strand_id
1 'polypeptide(L)'
;MVMEAKRCGKKICVVPQDNVREGQIIPGIQMIGIQCVKELPELLRKRSQKDRRGLTEILQESCESGQERYPIDFKEVQGQFLVRRATEVAVSGRHHILYIGSAGSGKTMIAERIPTILPSASIEEQLEISRIYSVCGMLSREHPLMRKRPFRSPHHSSSIQALAGGGKYPVPGELSLASGGVLFLDELPEFPRYAIEILREPLESRKIVISRVNGRYEFPADFILAAAMNPCPCGFYPDRNRCHCTENQIHNYLGKVSKPIRDRIDICVETAAVSYEELNSRLPHIGSRVKTAEGLDAEVQSVSVLKQLVKVIVFLDDGEKEVREYRVDELKFRPNKPKNRIKDKHDKELKKLEAMEKKEGKSKLNE
;
A
#
# COMPACT_ATOMS: atom_id res chain seq x y z
N MET A 1 17.03 -12.60 16.34
CA MET A 1 17.62 -13.25 17.55
C MET A 1 16.62 -14.19 18.23
N VAL A 2 15.48 -13.71 18.76
CA VAL A 2 14.50 -14.56 19.50
C VAL A 2 13.89 -15.66 18.62
N MET A 3 13.50 -15.36 17.39
CA MET A 3 13.02 -16.37 16.42
C MET A 3 14.04 -17.46 16.14
N GLU A 4 15.32 -17.11 16.03
CA GLU A 4 16.39 -18.07 15.83
C GLU A 4 16.66 -18.91 17.09
N ALA A 5 16.58 -18.28 18.27
CA ALA A 5 16.66 -19.02 19.52
C ALA A 5 15.54 -20.06 19.64
N LYS A 6 14.30 -19.70 19.24
CA LYS A 6 13.18 -20.64 19.16
C LYS A 6 13.44 -21.77 18.17
N ARG A 7 13.94 -21.45 16.97
CA ARG A 7 14.29 -22.43 15.93
C ARG A 7 15.35 -23.41 16.39
N CYS A 8 16.32 -22.92 17.20
CA CYS A 8 17.33 -23.74 17.84
C CYS A 8 16.80 -24.50 19.08
N GLY A 9 15.49 -24.54 19.33
CA GLY A 9 14.89 -25.28 20.45
C GLY A 9 15.11 -24.66 21.82
N LYS A 10 15.56 -23.40 21.90
CA LYS A 10 15.74 -22.71 23.18
C LYS A 10 14.38 -22.34 23.76
N LYS A 11 14.19 -22.64 25.07
CA LYS A 11 12.93 -22.36 25.77
C LYS A 11 12.88 -20.97 26.40
N ILE A 12 14.05 -20.34 26.59
CA ILE A 12 14.21 -19.09 27.31
C ILE A 12 15.22 -18.24 26.59
N CYS A 13 14.89 -16.95 26.50
CA CYS A 13 15.75 -15.91 25.94
C CYS A 13 15.87 -14.76 26.95
N VAL A 14 17.11 -14.39 27.27
CA VAL A 14 17.40 -13.23 28.10
C VAL A 14 17.77 -12.08 27.18
N VAL A 15 17.07 -10.96 27.31
CA VAL A 15 17.22 -9.77 26.46
C VAL A 15 17.26 -8.50 27.30
N PRO A 16 17.74 -7.37 26.77
CA PRO A 16 17.56 -6.08 27.42
C PRO A 16 16.07 -5.83 27.71
N GLN A 17 15.78 -5.19 28.85
CA GLN A 17 14.41 -4.92 29.30
C GLN A 17 13.56 -4.23 28.20
N ASP A 18 14.18 -3.37 27.42
CA ASP A 18 13.54 -2.63 26.34
C ASP A 18 13.06 -3.51 25.18
N ASN A 19 13.68 -4.67 24.97
CA ASN A 19 13.36 -5.60 23.88
C ASN A 19 12.40 -6.73 24.31
N VAL A 20 11.98 -6.76 25.58
CA VAL A 20 11.09 -7.82 26.09
C VAL A 20 9.76 -7.85 25.35
N ARG A 21 9.14 -6.70 25.16
CA ARG A 21 7.83 -6.58 24.47
C ARG A 21 7.90 -7.10 23.03
N GLU A 22 8.96 -6.75 22.29
CA GLU A 22 9.20 -7.26 20.93
C GLU A 22 9.39 -8.79 20.92
N GLY A 23 10.14 -9.32 21.88
CA GLY A 23 10.39 -10.75 21.99
C GLY A 23 9.17 -11.57 22.43
N GLN A 24 8.29 -11.00 23.26
CA GLN A 24 7.07 -11.67 23.77
C GLN A 24 6.04 -11.98 22.69
N ILE A 25 6.09 -11.29 21.55
CA ILE A 25 5.22 -11.54 20.39
C ILE A 25 5.46 -12.94 19.80
N ILE A 26 6.65 -13.54 20.05
CA ILE A 26 7.01 -14.85 19.51
C ILE A 26 6.52 -15.95 20.47
N PRO A 27 5.48 -16.71 20.11
CA PRO A 27 4.92 -17.72 21.00
C PRO A 27 5.90 -18.90 21.24
N GLY A 28 5.87 -19.48 22.44
CA GLY A 28 6.62 -20.71 22.77
C GLY A 28 8.06 -20.50 23.21
N ILE A 29 8.50 -19.26 23.47
CA ILE A 29 9.77 -18.94 24.10
C ILE A 29 9.55 -17.98 25.27
N GLN A 30 10.13 -18.25 26.41
CA GLN A 30 10.02 -17.39 27.58
C GLN A 30 11.04 -16.27 27.52
N MET A 31 10.56 -15.01 27.63
CA MET A 31 11.42 -13.83 27.61
C MET A 31 11.73 -13.39 29.04
N ILE A 32 12.98 -13.05 29.30
CA ILE A 32 13.43 -12.47 30.57
C ILE A 32 14.17 -11.17 30.23
N GLY A 33 13.66 -10.05 30.75
CA GLY A 33 14.31 -8.76 30.63
C GLY A 33 15.34 -8.53 31.73
N ILE A 34 16.48 -7.96 31.37
CA ILE A 34 17.50 -7.49 32.30
C ILE A 34 17.91 -6.07 31.96
N GLN A 35 18.18 -5.24 32.97
CA GLN A 35 18.73 -3.91 32.78
C GLN A 35 20.25 -3.94 32.61
N CYS A 36 20.90 -4.82 33.34
CA CYS A 36 22.35 -5.02 33.20
C CYS A 36 22.73 -6.51 33.36
N VAL A 37 23.87 -6.88 32.81
CA VAL A 37 24.39 -8.26 32.84
C VAL A 37 24.65 -8.75 34.27
N LYS A 38 24.84 -7.85 35.24
CA LYS A 38 25.06 -8.21 36.65
C LYS A 38 23.86 -8.90 37.31
N GLU A 39 22.65 -8.71 36.77
CA GLU A 39 21.41 -9.34 37.25
C GLU A 39 21.31 -10.82 36.84
N LEU A 40 22.04 -11.23 35.81
CA LEU A 40 21.97 -12.59 35.27
C LEU A 40 22.31 -13.70 36.30
N PRO A 41 23.36 -13.60 37.13
CA PRO A 41 23.65 -14.60 38.15
C PRO A 41 22.54 -14.75 39.20
N GLU A 42 21.91 -13.65 39.58
CA GLU A 42 20.79 -13.67 40.52
C GLU A 42 19.54 -14.32 39.92
N LEU A 43 19.24 -14.04 38.69
CA LEU A 43 18.13 -14.65 37.95
C LEU A 43 18.33 -16.16 37.82
N LEU A 44 19.54 -16.62 37.56
CA LEU A 44 19.86 -18.03 37.46
C LEU A 44 19.76 -18.75 38.82
N ARG A 45 20.09 -18.07 39.94
CA ARG A 45 19.95 -18.59 41.30
C ARG A 45 18.49 -18.68 41.76
N LYS A 46 17.66 -17.66 41.48
CA LYS A 46 16.24 -17.61 41.88
C LYS A 46 15.35 -18.60 41.13
N ARG A 47 15.82 -19.24 40.08
CA ARG A 47 15.06 -20.11 39.19
C ARG A 47 14.76 -21.51 39.73
N SER A 48 15.19 -21.83 40.95
CA SER A 48 14.89 -23.10 41.58
C SER A 48 13.46 -23.25 42.11
N GLN A 49 12.70 -22.17 42.28
CA GLN A 49 11.33 -22.26 42.79
C GLN A 49 10.45 -21.12 42.24
N LYS A 50 9.33 -21.51 41.58
CA LYS A 50 8.12 -20.75 41.30
C LYS A 50 8.24 -19.48 40.42
N ASP A 51 7.77 -19.57 39.16
CA ASP A 51 6.63 -18.74 38.73
C ASP A 51 6.19 -19.16 37.34
N ARG A 52 5.10 -19.91 37.27
CA ARG A 52 4.39 -20.28 36.05
C ARG A 52 3.13 -19.42 35.85
N ARG A 53 2.98 -18.34 36.57
CA ARG A 53 1.79 -17.47 36.52
C ARG A 53 2.16 -16.11 35.96
N GLY A 54 1.60 -15.72 34.84
CA GLY A 54 1.72 -14.39 34.29
C GLY A 54 1.88 -14.27 32.77
N LEU A 55 1.95 -15.38 32.04
CA LEU A 55 2.29 -15.38 30.61
C LEU A 55 1.09 -15.42 29.64
N THR A 56 -0.11 -15.74 30.15
CA THR A 56 -1.30 -15.94 29.28
C THR A 56 -2.12 -14.68 29.10
N GLU A 57 -2.05 -13.72 30.02
CA GLU A 57 -2.90 -12.51 29.99
C GLU A 57 -2.38 -11.43 29.02
N ILE A 58 -1.07 -11.30 28.86
CA ILE A 58 -0.50 -10.24 27.98
C ILE A 58 -0.69 -10.56 26.49
N LEU A 59 -0.81 -11.81 26.11
CA LEU A 59 -1.06 -12.22 24.72
C LEU A 59 -2.50 -11.93 24.26
N GLN A 60 -3.45 -11.83 25.16
CA GLN A 60 -4.85 -11.53 24.82
C GLN A 60 -5.11 -10.05 24.58
N GLU A 61 -4.47 -9.15 25.34
CA GLU A 61 -4.62 -7.70 25.13
C GLU A 61 -3.95 -7.19 23.83
N SER A 62 -2.91 -7.88 23.35
CA SER A 62 -2.25 -7.50 22.08
C SER A 62 -2.95 -8.03 20.84
N CYS A 63 -3.88 -8.97 21.00
CA CYS A 63 -4.67 -9.55 19.89
C CYS A 63 -6.04 -8.86 19.68
N GLU A 64 -6.44 -7.95 20.57
CA GLU A 64 -7.66 -7.19 20.34
C GLU A 64 -7.52 -6.31 19.10
N SER A 65 -8.24 -6.69 18.12
CA SER A 65 -8.48 -6.18 16.77
C SER A 65 -8.87 -4.71 16.71
N GLY A 66 -7.97 -3.84 17.07
CA GLY A 66 -8.02 -2.47 16.56
C GLY A 66 -7.59 -2.53 15.09
N GLN A 67 -8.54 -2.60 14.16
CA GLN A 67 -8.24 -2.29 12.75
C GLN A 67 -7.62 -0.89 12.76
N GLU A 68 -6.30 -0.84 12.67
CA GLU A 68 -5.63 0.44 12.50
C GLU A 68 -6.10 1.05 11.20
N ARG A 69 -6.91 2.09 11.31
CA ARG A 69 -7.47 2.78 10.14
C ARG A 69 -6.36 3.49 9.40
N TYR A 70 -6.33 3.32 8.09
CA TYR A 70 -5.52 4.17 7.23
C TYR A 70 -6.16 5.56 7.18
N PRO A 71 -5.37 6.65 7.15
CA PRO A 71 -5.91 8.01 7.01
C PRO A 71 -6.49 8.27 5.63
N ILE A 72 -6.20 7.40 4.66
CA ILE A 72 -6.64 7.43 3.26
C ILE A 72 -7.33 6.11 2.93
N ASP A 73 -8.19 6.10 1.91
CA ASP A 73 -8.95 4.92 1.52
C ASP A 73 -9.03 4.84 -0.02
N PHE A 74 -8.91 3.64 -0.58
CA PHE A 74 -9.00 3.41 -2.02
C PHE A 74 -10.38 3.80 -2.60
N LYS A 75 -11.44 3.77 -1.79
CA LYS A 75 -12.78 4.26 -2.18
C LYS A 75 -12.78 5.74 -2.58
N GLU A 76 -11.79 6.52 -2.14
CA GLU A 76 -11.63 7.93 -2.48
C GLU A 76 -11.19 8.17 -3.93
N VAL A 77 -10.69 7.12 -4.60
CA VAL A 77 -10.32 7.20 -6.02
C VAL A 77 -11.58 7.35 -6.85
N GLN A 78 -11.78 8.55 -7.40
CA GLN A 78 -12.94 8.88 -8.22
C GLN A 78 -12.63 8.68 -9.71
N GLY A 79 -13.63 8.23 -10.47
CA GLY A 79 -13.45 7.95 -11.90
C GLY A 79 -12.53 6.76 -12.17
N GLN A 80 -11.88 6.75 -13.32
CA GLN A 80 -10.84 5.81 -13.72
C GLN A 80 -11.18 4.33 -13.45
N PHE A 81 -12.38 3.89 -13.83
CA PHE A 81 -12.89 2.55 -13.49
C PHE A 81 -11.94 1.42 -13.92
N LEU A 82 -11.34 1.54 -15.10
CA LEU A 82 -10.39 0.55 -15.59
C LEU A 82 -9.15 0.48 -14.70
N VAL A 83 -8.61 1.62 -14.30
CA VAL A 83 -7.42 1.69 -13.42
C VAL A 83 -7.72 1.11 -12.04
N ARG A 84 -8.89 1.46 -11.48
CA ARG A 84 -9.35 0.89 -10.21
C ARG A 84 -9.45 -0.62 -10.31
N ARG A 85 -10.13 -1.14 -11.34
CA ARG A 85 -10.29 -2.57 -11.54
C ARG A 85 -8.96 -3.28 -11.76
N ALA A 86 -8.06 -2.71 -12.57
CA ALA A 86 -6.72 -3.22 -12.78
C ALA A 86 -5.93 -3.29 -11.46
N THR A 87 -6.05 -2.26 -10.61
CA THR A 87 -5.40 -2.23 -9.29
C THR A 87 -5.98 -3.29 -8.34
N GLU A 88 -7.30 -3.47 -8.30
CA GLU A 88 -7.95 -4.51 -7.51
C GLU A 88 -7.47 -5.91 -7.93
N VAL A 89 -7.39 -6.18 -9.25
CA VAL A 89 -6.87 -7.45 -9.78
C VAL A 89 -5.41 -7.63 -9.42
N ALA A 90 -4.57 -6.58 -9.59
CA ALA A 90 -3.16 -6.63 -9.23
C ALA A 90 -2.96 -7.00 -7.76
N VAL A 91 -3.71 -6.35 -6.87
CA VAL A 91 -3.63 -6.58 -5.42
C VAL A 91 -4.11 -7.99 -5.05
N SER A 92 -5.24 -8.43 -5.61
CA SER A 92 -5.83 -9.73 -5.33
C SER A 92 -4.94 -10.90 -5.78
N GLY A 93 -4.25 -10.75 -6.92
CA GLY A 93 -3.34 -11.74 -7.47
C GLY A 93 -1.88 -11.55 -7.06
N ARG A 94 -1.54 -10.51 -6.29
CA ARG A 94 -0.15 -10.09 -5.99
C ARG A 94 0.67 -9.83 -7.25
N HIS A 95 0.03 -9.30 -8.30
CA HIS A 95 0.65 -8.94 -9.56
C HIS A 95 1.36 -7.58 -9.48
N HIS A 96 2.41 -7.44 -10.28
CA HIS A 96 3.09 -6.16 -10.47
C HIS A 96 2.31 -5.29 -11.45
N ILE A 97 2.20 -3.99 -11.18
CA ILE A 97 1.39 -3.06 -11.96
C ILE A 97 2.17 -1.81 -12.38
N LEU A 98 1.98 -1.39 -13.63
CA LEU A 98 2.53 -0.16 -14.20
C LEU A 98 1.40 0.77 -14.63
N TYR A 99 1.39 1.96 -14.04
CA TYR A 99 0.50 3.05 -14.41
C TYR A 99 1.17 3.96 -15.45
N ILE A 100 0.57 4.14 -16.61
CA ILE A 100 1.09 4.99 -17.67
C ILE A 100 0.09 6.13 -17.90
N GLY A 101 0.52 7.39 -17.80
CA GLY A 101 -0.36 8.54 -18.06
C GLY A 101 0.31 9.87 -17.83
N SER A 102 -0.37 10.94 -18.21
CA SER A 102 0.14 12.30 -18.06
C SER A 102 0.37 12.70 -16.60
N ALA A 103 1.15 13.74 -16.38
CA ALA A 103 1.24 14.37 -15.08
C ALA A 103 -0.15 14.80 -14.58
N GLY A 104 -0.42 14.62 -13.29
CA GLY A 104 -1.72 14.96 -12.69
C GLY A 104 -2.85 13.96 -12.97
N SER A 105 -2.59 12.81 -13.61
CA SER A 105 -3.61 11.77 -13.84
C SER A 105 -3.92 10.91 -12.60
N GLY A 106 -3.35 11.22 -11.43
CA GLY A 106 -3.67 10.56 -10.17
C GLY A 106 -2.91 9.26 -9.88
N LYS A 107 -1.85 8.93 -10.64
CA LYS A 107 -1.06 7.70 -10.48
C LYS A 107 -0.55 7.50 -9.05
N THR A 108 0.10 8.51 -8.49
CA THR A 108 0.65 8.51 -7.13
C THR A 108 -0.47 8.34 -6.10
N MET A 109 -1.57 9.09 -6.25
CA MET A 109 -2.74 9.01 -5.37
C MET A 109 -3.34 7.59 -5.33
N ILE A 110 -3.42 6.91 -6.47
CA ILE A 110 -3.92 5.53 -6.56
C ILE A 110 -2.96 4.58 -5.86
N ALA A 111 -1.65 4.71 -6.15
CA ALA A 111 -0.63 3.83 -5.58
C ALA A 111 -0.56 3.91 -4.05
N GLU A 112 -0.63 5.11 -3.46
CA GLU A 112 -0.64 5.32 -2.00
C GLU A 112 -1.82 4.64 -1.30
N ARG A 113 -2.92 4.41 -2.03
CA ARG A 113 -4.12 3.76 -1.51
C ARG A 113 -4.13 2.24 -1.66
N ILE A 114 -3.18 1.65 -2.38
CA ILE A 114 -3.07 0.19 -2.53
C ILE A 114 -3.03 -0.55 -1.18
N PRO A 115 -2.30 -0.08 -0.14
CA PRO A 115 -2.28 -0.76 1.15
C PRO A 115 -3.65 -0.93 1.80
N THR A 116 -4.61 -0.06 1.48
CA THR A 116 -5.96 -0.09 2.08
C THR A 116 -6.85 -1.21 1.54
N ILE A 117 -6.50 -1.77 0.38
CA ILE A 117 -7.22 -2.88 -0.26
C ILE A 117 -6.43 -4.20 -0.22
N LEU A 118 -5.22 -4.18 0.35
CA LEU A 118 -4.47 -5.41 0.62
C LEU A 118 -5.14 -6.20 1.74
N PRO A 119 -5.15 -7.55 1.66
CA PRO A 119 -5.56 -8.38 2.79
C PRO A 119 -4.74 -8.07 4.04
N SER A 120 -5.35 -8.16 5.21
CA SER A 120 -4.63 -8.01 6.47
C SER A 120 -3.47 -8.99 6.55
N ALA A 121 -2.33 -8.54 7.08
CA ALA A 121 -1.18 -9.42 7.24
C ALA A 121 -1.46 -10.48 8.30
N SER A 122 -1.13 -11.75 8.01
CA SER A 122 -1.16 -12.82 9.00
C SER A 122 -0.13 -12.54 10.11
N ILE A 123 -0.24 -13.23 11.24
CA ILE A 123 0.71 -13.05 12.35
C ILE A 123 2.13 -13.41 11.89
N GLU A 124 2.28 -14.44 11.07
CA GLU A 124 3.57 -14.83 10.50
C GLU A 124 4.15 -13.74 9.61
N GLU A 125 3.32 -13.17 8.72
CA GLU A 125 3.73 -12.04 7.86
C GLU A 125 4.09 -10.80 8.69
N GLN A 126 3.30 -10.47 9.72
CA GLN A 126 3.60 -9.36 10.63
C GLN A 126 4.95 -9.55 11.34
N LEU A 127 5.25 -10.77 11.78
CA LEU A 127 6.54 -11.09 12.41
C LEU A 127 7.71 -10.99 11.42
N GLU A 128 7.53 -11.45 10.17
CA GLU A 128 8.56 -11.32 9.13
C GLU A 128 8.84 -9.86 8.78
N ILE A 129 7.79 -9.06 8.60
CA ILE A 129 7.91 -7.62 8.35
C ILE A 129 8.62 -6.95 9.53
N SER A 130 8.15 -7.22 10.75
CA SER A 130 8.72 -6.62 11.97
C SER A 130 10.20 -6.97 12.15
N ARG A 131 10.61 -8.19 11.78
CA ARG A 131 12.02 -8.61 11.81
C ARG A 131 12.91 -7.72 10.95
N ILE A 132 12.45 -7.33 9.74
CA ILE A 132 13.20 -6.45 8.85
C ILE A 132 13.34 -5.07 9.49
N TYR A 133 12.22 -4.53 9.98
CA TYR A 133 12.19 -3.21 10.62
C TYR A 133 12.98 -3.16 11.93
N SER A 134 12.99 -4.24 12.70
CA SER A 134 13.80 -4.38 13.92
C SER A 134 15.30 -4.30 13.62
N VAL A 135 15.78 -5.01 12.59
CA VAL A 135 17.19 -4.96 12.17
C VAL A 135 17.61 -3.54 11.77
N CYS A 136 16.68 -2.76 11.20
CA CYS A 136 16.93 -1.37 10.84
C CYS A 136 16.74 -0.38 12.01
N GLY A 137 16.34 -0.85 13.20
CA GLY A 137 16.06 0.01 14.36
C GLY A 137 14.82 0.90 14.17
N MET A 138 13.88 0.51 13.30
CA MET A 138 12.70 1.30 12.94
C MET A 138 11.45 0.94 13.75
N LEU A 139 11.51 -0.04 14.64
CA LEU A 139 10.43 -0.35 15.58
C LEU A 139 10.52 0.53 16.81
N SER A 140 9.38 1.00 17.30
CA SER A 140 9.29 1.71 18.57
C SER A 140 8.92 0.75 19.71
N ARG A 141 9.20 1.15 20.97
CA ARG A 141 8.78 0.41 22.16
C ARG A 141 7.27 0.30 22.30
N GLU A 142 6.54 1.30 21.79
CA GLU A 142 5.07 1.36 21.81
C GLU A 142 4.45 0.48 20.74
N HIS A 143 5.12 0.37 19.59
CA HIS A 143 4.69 -0.43 18.44
C HIS A 143 5.76 -1.46 18.05
N PRO A 144 5.87 -2.55 18.83
CA PRO A 144 6.89 -3.56 18.61
C PRO A 144 6.57 -4.50 17.43
N LEU A 145 5.36 -4.43 16.89
CA LEU A 145 4.88 -5.25 15.78
C LEU A 145 4.33 -4.39 14.67
N MET A 146 4.78 -4.63 13.45
CA MET A 146 4.24 -4.02 12.23
C MET A 146 2.95 -4.73 11.83
N ARG A 147 1.80 -4.11 12.15
CA ARG A 147 0.48 -4.64 11.79
C ARG A 147 0.05 -4.24 10.38
N LYS A 148 0.45 -3.05 9.95
CA LYS A 148 0.17 -2.53 8.60
C LYS A 148 1.17 -3.09 7.60
N ARG A 149 0.67 -3.40 6.41
CA ARG A 149 1.56 -3.71 5.29
C ARG A 149 2.37 -2.48 4.89
N PRO A 150 3.68 -2.61 4.71
CA PRO A 150 4.51 -1.47 4.37
C PRO A 150 4.19 -0.91 2.98
N PHE A 151 4.26 0.40 2.87
CA PHE A 151 4.28 1.13 1.62
C PHE A 151 5.58 1.93 1.55
N ARG A 152 6.42 1.61 0.58
CA ARG A 152 7.71 2.28 0.39
C ARG A 152 7.75 2.97 -0.95
N SER A 153 8.11 4.25 -0.94
CA SER A 153 8.18 5.09 -2.15
C SER A 153 9.52 5.82 -2.18
N PRO A 154 10.61 5.12 -2.54
CA PRO A 154 11.91 5.77 -2.68
C PRO A 154 11.91 6.77 -3.84
N HIS A 155 12.58 7.88 -3.64
CA HIS A 155 12.76 8.88 -4.69
C HIS A 155 13.71 8.36 -5.77
N HIS A 156 13.54 8.78 -7.03
CA HIS A 156 14.38 8.34 -8.15
C HIS A 156 15.88 8.67 -7.98
N SER A 157 16.22 9.67 -7.14
CA SER A 157 17.60 10.00 -6.79
C SER A 157 18.22 9.11 -5.70
N SER A 158 17.50 8.13 -5.20
CA SER A 158 17.99 7.23 -4.16
C SER A 158 19.22 6.44 -4.63
N SER A 159 20.20 6.29 -3.75
CA SER A 159 21.39 5.49 -4.05
C SER A 159 21.06 3.99 -4.12
N ILE A 160 21.92 3.22 -4.80
CA ILE A 160 21.81 1.75 -4.83
C ILE A 160 21.79 1.18 -3.40
N GLN A 161 22.63 1.72 -2.52
CA GLN A 161 22.70 1.26 -1.14
C GLN A 161 21.40 1.55 -0.35
N ALA A 162 20.75 2.67 -0.63
CA ALA A 162 19.44 2.96 -0.05
C ALA A 162 18.37 1.97 -0.56
N LEU A 163 18.40 1.63 -1.85
CA LEU A 163 17.44 0.71 -2.45
C LEU A 163 17.68 -0.73 -2.00
N ALA A 164 18.86 -1.27 -2.26
CA ALA A 164 19.18 -2.68 -2.01
C ALA A 164 19.58 -2.97 -0.56
N GLY A 165 20.10 -1.97 0.13
CA GLY A 165 20.78 -2.15 1.39
C GLY A 165 22.30 -2.23 1.23
N GLY A 166 23.01 -2.29 2.33
CA GLY A 166 24.47 -2.34 2.31
C GLY A 166 25.11 -1.75 3.55
N GLY A 167 26.34 -1.27 3.38
CA GLY A 167 27.16 -0.76 4.48
C GLY A 167 28.26 -1.75 4.89
N LYS A 168 29.07 -1.35 5.88
CA LYS A 168 30.12 -2.21 6.48
C LYS A 168 29.48 -3.43 7.17
N TYR A 169 28.39 -3.20 7.88
CA TYR A 169 27.49 -4.20 8.40
C TYR A 169 26.18 -4.10 7.58
N PRO A 170 25.95 -5.01 6.64
CA PRO A 170 24.82 -4.89 5.72
C PRO A 170 23.49 -4.82 6.46
N VAL A 171 22.75 -3.74 6.17
CA VAL A 171 21.38 -3.53 6.63
C VAL A 171 20.44 -3.60 5.43
N PRO A 172 19.17 -4.02 5.62
CA PRO A 172 18.15 -4.02 4.58
C PRO A 172 17.93 -2.62 4.02
N GLY A 173 17.68 -2.52 2.69
CA GLY A 173 17.27 -1.28 2.02
C GLY A 173 15.77 -1.22 1.77
N GLU A 174 15.35 -0.23 0.96
CA GLU A 174 13.94 0.04 0.63
C GLU A 174 13.24 -1.18 0.01
N LEU A 175 13.94 -1.99 -0.80
CA LEU A 175 13.40 -3.20 -1.41
C LEU A 175 13.00 -4.22 -0.34
N SER A 176 13.80 -4.39 0.70
CA SER A 176 13.49 -5.29 1.79
C SER A 176 12.48 -4.69 2.76
N LEU A 177 12.52 -3.38 2.99
CA LEU A 177 11.54 -2.66 3.81
C LEU A 177 10.13 -2.69 3.20
N ALA A 178 10.01 -2.87 1.87
CA ALA A 178 8.73 -3.05 1.18
C ALA A 178 8.17 -4.49 1.29
N SER A 179 8.96 -5.44 1.80
CA SER A 179 8.55 -6.86 1.86
C SER A 179 7.25 -7.04 2.65
N GLY A 180 6.35 -7.85 2.14
CA GLY A 180 5.00 -8.05 2.68
C GLY A 180 4.00 -6.93 2.34
N GLY A 181 4.41 -5.92 1.56
CA GLY A 181 3.61 -4.77 1.18
C GLY A 181 3.81 -4.30 -0.25
N VAL A 182 3.99 -3.01 -0.44
CA VAL A 182 4.06 -2.35 -1.75
C VAL A 182 5.34 -1.53 -1.88
N LEU A 183 6.06 -1.74 -2.97
CA LEU A 183 7.10 -0.84 -3.44
C LEU A 183 6.52 0.02 -4.56
N PHE A 184 6.46 1.32 -4.35
CA PHE A 184 6.01 2.27 -5.37
C PHE A 184 7.19 3.04 -5.94
N LEU A 185 7.35 2.98 -7.27
CA LEU A 185 8.37 3.73 -7.99
C LEU A 185 7.67 4.74 -8.92
N ASP A 186 7.63 5.99 -8.48
CA ASP A 186 7.12 7.07 -9.31
C ASP A 186 8.19 7.51 -10.31
N GLU A 187 7.75 7.96 -11.49
CA GLU A 187 8.64 8.37 -12.57
C GLU A 187 9.71 7.31 -12.91
N LEU A 188 9.31 6.05 -13.03
CA LEU A 188 10.19 4.90 -13.23
C LEU A 188 11.33 5.14 -14.24
N PRO A 189 11.14 5.79 -15.42
CA PRO A 189 12.23 6.05 -16.37
C PRO A 189 13.23 7.11 -15.91
N GLU A 190 12.98 7.82 -14.80
CA GLU A 190 13.93 8.80 -14.25
C GLU A 190 14.90 8.16 -13.25
N PHE A 191 14.63 6.94 -12.81
CA PHE A 191 15.62 6.18 -12.05
C PHE A 191 16.84 5.87 -12.90
N PRO A 192 18.05 5.92 -12.32
CA PRO A 192 19.24 5.44 -12.99
C PRO A 192 19.08 3.99 -13.45
N ARG A 193 19.58 3.65 -14.63
CA ARG A 193 19.41 2.33 -15.23
C ARG A 193 19.81 1.18 -14.30
N TYR A 194 20.92 1.35 -13.58
CA TYR A 194 21.38 0.35 -12.61
C TYR A 194 20.43 0.18 -11.42
N ALA A 195 19.69 1.22 -11.03
CA ALA A 195 18.71 1.15 -9.96
C ALA A 195 17.44 0.37 -10.40
N ILE A 196 17.10 0.47 -11.68
CA ILE A 196 16.02 -0.33 -12.27
C ILE A 196 16.45 -1.80 -12.38
N GLU A 197 17.68 -2.07 -12.85
CA GLU A 197 18.17 -3.44 -13.01
C GLU A 197 18.29 -4.21 -11.70
N ILE A 198 18.50 -3.53 -10.57
CA ILE A 198 18.59 -4.20 -9.26
C ILE A 198 17.25 -4.81 -8.82
N LEU A 199 16.13 -4.36 -9.39
CA LEU A 199 14.81 -4.93 -9.14
C LEU A 199 14.66 -6.34 -9.71
N ARG A 200 15.51 -6.72 -10.66
CA ARG A 200 15.39 -7.99 -11.39
C ARG A 200 15.43 -9.19 -10.45
N GLU A 201 16.40 -9.22 -9.54
CA GLU A 201 16.55 -10.31 -8.58
C GLU A 201 15.36 -10.42 -7.62
N PRO A 202 14.90 -9.35 -6.94
CA PRO A 202 13.71 -9.39 -6.11
C PRO A 202 12.43 -9.82 -6.83
N LEU A 203 12.22 -9.33 -8.05
CA LEU A 203 11.01 -9.67 -8.84
C LEU A 203 10.98 -11.14 -9.27
N GLU A 204 12.14 -11.82 -9.36
CA GLU A 204 12.23 -13.24 -9.68
C GLU A 204 12.24 -14.12 -8.43
N SER A 205 13.12 -13.82 -7.50
CA SER A 205 13.45 -14.68 -6.35
C SER A 205 12.79 -14.26 -5.04
N ARG A 206 12.16 -13.09 -5.00
CA ARG A 206 11.59 -12.46 -3.78
C ARG A 206 12.61 -12.22 -2.68
N LYS A 207 13.87 -12.07 -3.07
CA LYS A 207 15.00 -11.89 -2.18
C LYS A 207 16.00 -10.96 -2.82
N ILE A 208 16.86 -10.37 -2.01
CA ILE A 208 18.01 -9.61 -2.44
C ILE A 208 19.26 -10.13 -1.75
N VAL A 209 20.34 -10.31 -2.52
CA VAL A 209 21.61 -10.82 -2.01
C VAL A 209 22.66 -9.74 -2.05
N ILE A 210 23.22 -9.44 -0.88
CA ILE A 210 24.32 -8.48 -0.75
C ILE A 210 25.60 -9.25 -0.42
N SER A 211 26.53 -9.30 -1.37
CA SER A 211 27.85 -9.89 -1.17
C SER A 211 28.85 -8.84 -0.70
N ARG A 212 29.58 -9.14 0.36
CA ARG A 212 30.66 -8.31 0.92
C ARG A 212 31.87 -9.19 1.26
N VAL A 213 32.99 -8.58 1.52
CA VAL A 213 34.21 -9.29 1.93
C VAL A 213 33.96 -10.18 3.13
N ASN A 214 33.12 -9.74 4.07
CA ASN A 214 32.85 -10.42 5.32
C ASN A 214 31.70 -11.45 5.22
N GLY A 215 31.12 -11.66 4.03
CA GLY A 215 30.05 -12.66 3.87
C GLY A 215 28.98 -12.29 2.84
N ARG A 216 28.07 -13.22 2.66
CA ARG A 216 26.89 -13.10 1.82
C ARG A 216 25.66 -12.97 2.72
N TYR A 217 24.90 -11.90 2.49
CA TYR A 217 23.71 -11.58 3.28
C TYR A 217 22.50 -11.63 2.36
N GLU A 218 21.48 -12.36 2.79
CA GLU A 218 20.22 -12.51 2.06
C GLU A 218 19.11 -11.84 2.86
N PHE A 219 18.39 -10.91 2.22
CA PHE A 219 17.25 -10.24 2.80
C PHE A 219 15.98 -10.54 1.99
N PRO A 220 14.82 -10.73 2.64
CA PRO A 220 13.56 -10.88 1.94
C PRO A 220 13.20 -9.59 1.20
N ALA A 221 12.57 -9.75 0.04
CA ALA A 221 12.10 -8.65 -0.81
C ALA A 221 10.87 -9.08 -1.61
N ASP A 222 9.85 -9.61 -0.92
CA ASP A 222 8.58 -10.08 -1.48
C ASP A 222 7.53 -8.97 -1.39
N PHE A 223 7.46 -8.13 -2.41
CA PHE A 223 6.57 -6.98 -2.49
C PHE A 223 5.76 -6.97 -3.79
N ILE A 224 4.66 -6.24 -3.81
CA ILE A 224 3.99 -5.85 -5.05
C ILE A 224 4.70 -4.62 -5.58
N LEU A 225 5.25 -4.69 -6.80
CA LEU A 225 5.77 -3.53 -7.49
C LEU A 225 4.60 -2.76 -8.11
N ALA A 226 4.36 -1.55 -7.63
CA ALA A 226 3.56 -0.55 -8.30
C ALA A 226 4.51 0.49 -8.90
N ALA A 227 4.46 0.70 -10.19
CA ALA A 227 5.31 1.68 -10.85
C ALA A 227 4.45 2.70 -11.62
N ALA A 228 4.94 3.91 -11.76
CA ALA A 228 4.29 4.94 -12.53
C ALA A 228 5.26 5.56 -13.52
N MET A 229 4.77 5.89 -14.72
CA MET A 229 5.55 6.60 -15.71
C MET A 229 4.67 7.46 -16.60
N ASN A 230 5.28 8.43 -17.24
CA ASN A 230 4.64 9.20 -18.31
C ASN A 230 4.76 8.43 -19.64
N PRO A 231 3.86 8.67 -20.61
CA PRO A 231 3.91 8.00 -21.92
C PRO A 231 5.06 8.51 -22.82
N CYS A 232 5.63 9.67 -22.50
CA CYS A 232 6.76 10.28 -23.20
C CYS A 232 7.42 11.34 -22.30
N PRO A 233 8.57 11.92 -22.67
CA PRO A 233 9.25 12.94 -21.85
C PRO A 233 8.38 14.16 -21.51
N CYS A 234 7.52 14.64 -22.44
CA CYS A 234 6.62 15.75 -22.16
C CYS A 234 5.31 15.34 -21.48
N GLY A 235 5.00 14.03 -21.40
CA GLY A 235 3.82 13.49 -20.72
C GLY A 235 2.51 13.53 -21.50
N PHE A 236 2.48 14.03 -22.75
CA PHE A 236 1.21 14.28 -23.48
C PHE A 236 0.93 13.32 -24.65
N TYR A 237 1.83 12.38 -24.93
CA TYR A 237 1.56 11.35 -25.94
C TYR A 237 0.34 10.48 -25.50
N PRO A 238 -0.58 10.09 -26.38
CA PRO A 238 -0.58 10.22 -27.85
C PRO A 238 -1.20 11.53 -28.40
N ASP A 239 -1.59 12.50 -27.57
CA ASP A 239 -2.18 13.76 -28.03
C ASP A 239 -1.14 14.61 -28.79
N ARG A 240 -1.16 14.52 -30.12
CA ARG A 240 -0.21 15.23 -30.99
C ARG A 240 -0.40 16.76 -31.01
N ASN A 241 -1.50 17.28 -30.49
CA ASN A 241 -1.67 18.72 -30.33
C ASN A 241 -0.84 19.29 -29.17
N ARG A 242 -0.60 18.46 -28.16
CA ARG A 242 0.16 18.85 -26.96
C ARG A 242 1.54 18.21 -26.91
N CYS A 243 1.71 17.05 -27.54
CA CYS A 243 2.97 16.31 -27.54
C CYS A 243 3.86 16.74 -28.70
N HIS A 244 5.03 17.29 -28.38
CA HIS A 244 6.05 17.71 -29.35
C HIS A 244 7.23 16.71 -29.42
N CYS A 245 7.15 15.56 -28.75
CA CYS A 245 8.20 14.56 -28.76
C CYS A 245 8.26 13.85 -30.11
N THR A 246 9.46 13.68 -30.64
CA THR A 246 9.71 12.81 -31.80
C THR A 246 9.58 11.33 -31.42
N GLU A 247 9.35 10.46 -32.40
CA GLU A 247 9.25 9.02 -32.16
C GLU A 247 10.51 8.43 -31.51
N ASN A 248 11.69 8.92 -31.95
CA ASN A 248 12.96 8.52 -31.33
C ASN A 248 13.07 8.93 -29.86
N GLN A 249 12.60 10.11 -29.50
CA GLN A 249 12.56 10.55 -28.10
C GLN A 249 11.63 9.69 -27.24
N ILE A 250 10.45 9.36 -27.79
CA ILE A 250 9.49 8.46 -27.11
C ILE A 250 10.11 7.08 -26.93
N HIS A 251 10.69 6.52 -28.01
CA HIS A 251 11.31 5.20 -27.98
C HIS A 251 12.48 5.14 -26.97
N ASN A 252 13.37 6.13 -26.97
CA ASN A 252 14.48 6.24 -26.05
C ASN A 252 14.01 6.37 -24.60
N TYR A 253 12.93 7.12 -24.36
CA TYR A 253 12.36 7.29 -23.03
C TYR A 253 11.77 5.98 -22.50
N LEU A 254 10.94 5.30 -23.29
CA LEU A 254 10.39 4.00 -22.93
C LEU A 254 11.46 2.91 -22.80
N GLY A 255 12.54 3.02 -23.59
CA GLY A 255 13.69 2.11 -23.56
C GLY A 255 14.55 2.22 -22.30
N LYS A 256 14.41 3.28 -21.49
CA LYS A 256 15.07 3.38 -20.17
C LYS A 256 14.67 2.23 -19.24
N VAL A 257 13.42 1.77 -19.35
CA VAL A 257 12.95 0.57 -18.63
C VAL A 257 13.27 -0.65 -19.50
N SER A 258 14.20 -1.47 -19.04
CA SER A 258 14.69 -2.62 -19.80
C SER A 258 13.58 -3.65 -20.04
N LYS A 259 13.71 -4.41 -21.16
CA LYS A 259 12.76 -5.46 -21.50
C LYS A 259 12.60 -6.50 -20.37
N PRO A 260 13.67 -7.00 -19.71
CA PRO A 260 13.52 -7.95 -18.61
C PRO A 260 12.67 -7.45 -17.45
N ILE A 261 12.69 -6.17 -17.14
CA ILE A 261 11.85 -5.60 -16.09
C ILE A 261 10.41 -5.48 -16.57
N ARG A 262 10.20 -5.00 -17.81
CA ARG A 262 8.85 -4.90 -18.38
C ARG A 262 8.14 -6.25 -18.47
N ASP A 263 8.87 -7.30 -18.82
CA ASP A 263 8.34 -8.68 -18.95
C ASP A 263 7.90 -9.27 -17.57
N ARG A 264 8.29 -8.64 -16.45
CA ARG A 264 7.90 -9.02 -15.08
C ARG A 264 6.74 -8.18 -14.52
N ILE A 265 6.32 -7.15 -15.25
CA ILE A 265 5.16 -6.36 -14.87
C ILE A 265 3.94 -6.98 -15.57
N ASP A 266 3.07 -7.59 -14.77
CA ASP A 266 1.94 -8.38 -15.27
C ASP A 266 0.84 -7.49 -15.85
N ILE A 267 0.64 -6.31 -15.27
CA ILE A 267 -0.47 -5.42 -15.62
C ILE A 267 0.07 -4.04 -15.99
N CYS A 268 -0.23 -3.61 -17.21
CA CYS A 268 0.01 -2.23 -17.65
C CYS A 268 -1.32 -1.55 -17.89
N VAL A 269 -1.56 -0.41 -17.25
CA VAL A 269 -2.83 0.31 -17.37
C VAL A 269 -2.59 1.79 -17.65
N GLU A 270 -3.36 2.34 -18.58
CA GLU A 270 -3.32 3.76 -18.89
C GLU A 270 -4.22 4.55 -17.95
N THR A 271 -3.66 5.61 -17.35
CA THR A 271 -4.39 6.55 -16.49
C THR A 271 -4.76 7.79 -17.29
N ALA A 272 -6.05 8.08 -17.42
CA ALA A 272 -6.53 9.30 -18.03
C ALA A 272 -6.71 10.40 -16.96
N ALA A 273 -6.52 11.65 -17.35
CA ALA A 273 -6.91 12.75 -16.49
C ALA A 273 -8.44 12.77 -16.37
N VAL A 274 -8.96 12.79 -15.15
CA VAL A 274 -10.40 12.90 -14.89
C VAL A 274 -10.83 14.31 -15.20
N SER A 275 -11.85 14.48 -16.05
CA SER A 275 -12.33 15.80 -16.41
C SER A 275 -13.12 16.44 -15.26
N TYR A 276 -13.08 17.77 -15.17
CA TYR A 276 -13.89 18.52 -14.22
C TYR A 276 -15.39 18.20 -14.35
N GLU A 277 -15.86 18.01 -15.58
CA GLU A 277 -17.25 17.65 -15.86
C GLU A 277 -17.61 16.28 -15.29
N GLU A 278 -16.71 15.31 -15.38
CA GLU A 278 -16.90 13.97 -14.81
C GLU A 278 -16.94 14.02 -13.29
N LEU A 279 -16.04 14.77 -12.65
CA LEU A 279 -16.05 14.97 -11.20
C LEU A 279 -17.33 15.71 -10.75
N ASN A 280 -17.75 16.73 -11.50
CA ASN A 280 -18.93 17.53 -11.17
C ASN A 280 -20.25 16.75 -11.39
N SER A 281 -20.30 15.85 -12.36
CA SER A 281 -21.51 15.07 -12.65
C SER A 281 -21.94 14.13 -11.49
N ARG A 282 -21.05 13.86 -10.58
CA ARG A 282 -21.29 13.02 -9.40
C ARG A 282 -21.70 13.80 -8.16
N LEU A 283 -21.69 15.11 -8.24
CA LEU A 283 -22.01 15.99 -7.14
C LEU A 283 -23.46 16.45 -7.22
N PRO A 284 -24.14 16.67 -6.08
CA PRO A 284 -25.46 17.27 -6.09
C PRO A 284 -25.38 18.73 -6.55
N HIS A 285 -26.43 19.23 -7.19
CA HIS A 285 -26.53 20.64 -7.54
C HIS A 285 -26.70 21.53 -6.31
N ILE A 286 -26.14 22.72 -6.37
CA ILE A 286 -26.40 23.76 -5.37
C ILE A 286 -27.91 24.02 -5.35
N GLY A 287 -28.49 24.08 -4.15
CA GLY A 287 -29.94 24.23 -3.93
C GLY A 287 -30.76 22.94 -4.06
N SER A 288 -30.11 21.78 -4.35
CA SER A 288 -30.82 20.51 -4.36
C SER A 288 -31.01 19.95 -2.93
N ARG A 289 -32.15 19.26 -2.74
CA ARG A 289 -32.44 18.55 -1.49
C ARG A 289 -31.69 17.20 -1.47
N VAL A 290 -31.04 16.93 -0.38
CA VAL A 290 -30.25 15.71 -0.13
C VAL A 290 -30.61 15.17 1.25
N LYS A 291 -30.38 13.88 1.49
CA LYS A 291 -30.50 13.28 2.82
C LYS A 291 -29.12 12.96 3.36
N THR A 292 -28.85 13.31 4.60
CA THR A 292 -27.61 12.96 5.28
C THR A 292 -27.55 11.48 5.62
N ALA A 293 -26.38 10.96 6.01
CA ALA A 293 -26.24 9.59 6.50
C ALA A 293 -27.13 9.31 7.72
N GLU A 294 -27.39 10.33 8.51
CA GLU A 294 -28.25 10.31 9.69
C GLU A 294 -29.77 10.33 9.36
N GLY A 295 -30.10 10.50 8.06
CA GLY A 295 -31.47 10.52 7.55
C GLY A 295 -32.13 11.89 7.58
N LEU A 296 -31.42 12.94 8.00
CA LEU A 296 -31.91 14.31 8.07
C LEU A 296 -32.04 14.91 6.66
N ASP A 297 -33.07 15.71 6.44
CA ASP A 297 -33.24 16.48 5.19
C ASP A 297 -32.31 17.70 5.20
N ALA A 298 -31.63 17.92 4.09
CA ALA A 298 -30.68 19.03 3.97
C ALA A 298 -30.74 19.64 2.55
N GLU A 299 -30.33 20.90 2.43
CA GLU A 299 -30.22 21.64 1.18
C GLU A 299 -28.74 21.96 0.88
N VAL A 300 -28.29 21.70 -0.33
CA VAL A 300 -26.92 21.94 -0.74
C VAL A 300 -26.63 23.42 -0.89
N GLN A 301 -25.74 23.95 -0.04
CA GLN A 301 -25.30 25.35 -0.04
C GLN A 301 -24.12 25.57 -1.00
N SER A 302 -23.11 24.72 -0.95
CA SER A 302 -21.95 24.81 -1.82
C SER A 302 -21.29 23.43 -2.02
N VAL A 303 -20.53 23.31 -3.11
CA VAL A 303 -19.91 22.06 -3.52
C VAL A 303 -18.43 22.31 -3.84
N SER A 304 -17.54 21.53 -3.24
CA SER A 304 -16.12 21.50 -3.57
C SER A 304 -15.82 20.32 -4.48
N VAL A 305 -15.71 20.55 -5.78
CA VAL A 305 -15.55 19.50 -6.80
C VAL A 305 -14.24 18.72 -6.59
N LEU A 306 -13.13 19.41 -6.30
CA LEU A 306 -11.83 18.76 -6.12
C LEU A 306 -11.72 17.96 -4.82
N LYS A 307 -12.34 18.45 -3.75
CA LYS A 307 -12.32 17.79 -2.44
C LYS A 307 -13.46 16.78 -2.28
N GLN A 308 -14.44 16.77 -3.22
CA GLN A 308 -15.67 15.96 -3.12
C GLN A 308 -16.40 16.17 -1.79
N LEU A 309 -16.40 17.43 -1.31
CA LEU A 309 -17.08 17.87 -0.12
C LEU A 309 -18.28 18.74 -0.48
N VAL A 310 -19.36 18.57 0.26
CA VAL A 310 -20.62 19.28 0.07
C VAL A 310 -21.00 19.96 1.39
N LYS A 311 -21.13 21.28 1.37
CA LYS A 311 -21.73 22.01 2.50
C LYS A 311 -23.23 22.02 2.33
N VAL A 312 -23.92 21.55 3.33
CA VAL A 312 -25.38 21.47 3.35
C VAL A 312 -25.95 22.20 4.55
N ILE A 313 -27.12 22.77 4.37
CA ILE A 313 -27.94 23.31 5.45
C ILE A 313 -28.85 22.17 5.89
N VAL A 314 -28.60 21.63 7.07
CA VAL A 314 -29.41 20.55 7.68
C VAL A 314 -30.58 21.19 8.42
N PHE A 315 -31.76 20.63 8.24
CA PHE A 315 -32.98 21.02 8.96
C PHE A 315 -33.17 20.07 10.15
N LEU A 316 -33.08 20.60 11.35
CA LEU A 316 -33.26 19.85 12.59
C LEU A 316 -34.77 19.82 12.96
N ASP A 317 -35.17 18.81 13.74
CA ASP A 317 -36.57 18.59 14.11
C ASP A 317 -37.17 19.71 14.98
N ASP A 318 -36.30 20.50 15.64
CA ASP A 318 -36.65 21.69 16.44
C ASP A 318 -36.80 22.97 15.58
N GLY A 319 -36.63 22.89 14.27
CA GLY A 319 -36.74 23.99 13.33
C GLY A 319 -35.46 24.82 13.18
N GLU A 320 -34.39 24.48 13.87
CA GLU A 320 -33.10 25.11 13.70
C GLU A 320 -32.42 24.65 12.41
N LYS A 321 -31.58 25.54 11.84
CA LYS A 321 -30.80 25.27 10.62
C LYS A 321 -29.32 25.29 10.96
N GLU A 322 -28.62 24.21 10.65
CA GLU A 322 -27.20 24.10 10.88
C GLU A 322 -26.45 23.85 9.56
N VAL A 323 -25.32 24.50 9.36
CA VAL A 323 -24.45 24.25 8.20
C VAL A 323 -23.43 23.19 8.59
N ARG A 324 -23.49 22.04 7.89
CA ARG A 324 -22.53 20.95 8.05
C ARG A 324 -21.85 20.62 6.75
N GLU A 325 -20.64 20.07 6.82
CA GLU A 325 -19.87 19.62 5.68
C GLU A 325 -19.82 18.10 5.66
N TYR A 326 -20.26 17.51 4.55
CA TYR A 326 -20.29 16.07 4.35
C TYR A 326 -19.50 15.67 3.12
N ARG A 327 -19.00 14.44 3.11
CA ARG A 327 -18.50 13.82 1.88
C ARG A 327 -19.67 13.40 0.99
N VAL A 328 -19.43 13.36 -0.31
CA VAL A 328 -20.49 13.02 -1.29
C VAL A 328 -21.09 11.64 -1.03
N ASP A 329 -20.25 10.69 -0.59
CA ASP A 329 -20.66 9.30 -0.28
C ASP A 329 -21.53 9.20 0.98
N GLU A 330 -21.53 10.21 1.84
CA GLU A 330 -22.36 10.31 3.05
C GLU A 330 -23.75 10.92 2.76
N LEU A 331 -23.97 11.39 1.54
CA LEU A 331 -25.22 12.02 1.14
C LEU A 331 -26.01 11.15 0.17
N LYS A 332 -27.32 11.01 0.40
CA LYS A 332 -28.24 10.32 -0.50
C LYS A 332 -28.92 11.36 -1.40
N PHE A 333 -28.64 11.30 -2.69
CA PHE A 333 -29.24 12.18 -3.72
C PHE A 333 -29.32 11.46 -5.06
N ARG A 334 -30.03 12.03 -6.01
CA ARG A 334 -30.06 11.51 -7.39
C ARG A 334 -28.90 12.13 -8.18
N PRO A 335 -27.91 11.35 -8.63
CA PRO A 335 -26.79 11.87 -9.38
C PRO A 335 -27.25 12.42 -10.74
N ASN A 336 -26.58 13.48 -11.19
CA ASN A 336 -26.82 14.04 -12.50
C ASN A 336 -26.39 13.05 -13.58
N LYS A 337 -27.29 12.77 -14.53
CA LYS A 337 -26.90 12.08 -15.76
C LYS A 337 -26.09 13.05 -16.60
N PRO A 338 -24.84 12.76 -16.96
CA PRO A 338 -24.06 13.61 -17.85
C PRO A 338 -24.81 13.74 -19.18
N LYS A 339 -25.01 14.97 -19.64
CA LYS A 339 -25.76 15.30 -20.88
C LYS A 339 -25.12 14.76 -22.15
N ASN A 340 -23.81 14.43 -22.11
CA ASN A 340 -23.10 13.81 -23.23
C ASN A 340 -22.18 12.70 -22.64
N ARG A 341 -22.62 11.45 -22.71
CA ARG A 341 -21.70 10.33 -22.65
C ARG A 341 -20.87 10.38 -23.94
N ILE A 342 -19.64 10.84 -23.85
CA ILE A 342 -18.58 10.34 -24.73
C ILE A 342 -18.59 8.85 -24.43
N LYS A 343 -19.06 8.05 -25.39
CA LYS A 343 -19.08 6.59 -25.28
C LYS A 343 -17.61 6.17 -25.21
N ASP A 344 -17.16 5.96 -24.00
CA ASP A 344 -15.81 5.49 -23.74
C ASP A 344 -15.66 4.15 -24.45
N LYS A 345 -14.67 4.01 -25.33
CA LYS A 345 -14.39 2.74 -26.01
C LYS A 345 -14.18 1.64 -24.96
N HIS A 346 -13.66 2.01 -23.81
CA HIS A 346 -13.41 1.12 -22.68
C HIS A 346 -14.69 0.62 -21.97
N ASP A 347 -15.79 1.37 -21.97
CA ASP A 347 -17.08 0.92 -21.39
C ASP A 347 -17.64 -0.32 -22.10
N LYS A 348 -17.34 -0.48 -23.40
CA LYS A 348 -17.73 -1.66 -24.18
C LYS A 348 -16.84 -2.87 -23.88
N GLU A 349 -15.56 -2.66 -23.62
CA GLU A 349 -14.62 -3.72 -23.26
C GLU A 349 -14.87 -4.21 -21.84
N LEU A 350 -15.13 -3.29 -20.87
CA LEU A 350 -15.52 -3.66 -19.52
C LEU A 350 -16.79 -4.50 -19.49
N LYS A 351 -17.83 -4.09 -20.22
CA LYS A 351 -19.06 -4.88 -20.32
C LYS A 351 -18.86 -6.25 -20.96
N LYS A 352 -17.91 -6.37 -21.89
CA LYS A 352 -17.52 -7.68 -22.46
C LYS A 352 -16.82 -8.54 -21.43
N LEU A 353 -15.89 -7.98 -20.64
CA LEU A 353 -15.17 -8.69 -19.58
C LEU A 353 -16.13 -9.15 -18.48
N GLU A 354 -17.03 -8.29 -18.01
CA GLU A 354 -18.06 -8.66 -17.03
C GLU A 354 -19.01 -9.75 -17.56
N ALA A 355 -19.32 -9.72 -18.87
CA ALA A 355 -20.15 -10.74 -19.49
C ALA A 355 -19.41 -12.08 -19.63
N MET A 356 -18.10 -12.05 -19.83
CA MET A 356 -17.27 -13.26 -19.86
C MET A 356 -17.10 -13.85 -18.45
N GLU A 357 -16.82 -13.05 -17.43
CA GLU A 357 -16.77 -13.49 -16.03
C GLU A 357 -18.09 -14.14 -15.56
N LYS A 358 -19.23 -13.57 -15.95
CA LYS A 358 -20.55 -14.15 -15.65
C LYS A 358 -20.81 -15.47 -16.37
N LYS A 359 -20.19 -15.71 -17.53
CA LYS A 359 -20.29 -17.00 -18.25
C LYS A 359 -19.38 -18.04 -17.65
N GLU A 360 -18.15 -17.70 -17.29
CA GLU A 360 -17.21 -18.61 -16.64
C GLU A 360 -17.63 -18.99 -15.22
N GLY A 361 -18.17 -18.04 -14.44
CA GLY A 361 -18.72 -18.33 -13.11
C GLY A 361 -19.94 -19.25 -13.13
N LYS A 362 -20.68 -19.31 -14.24
CA LYS A 362 -21.81 -20.25 -14.38
C LYS A 362 -21.37 -21.66 -14.85
N SER A 363 -20.21 -21.80 -15.49
CA SER A 363 -19.71 -23.11 -15.92
C SER A 363 -19.08 -23.92 -14.78
N LYS A 364 -18.55 -23.27 -13.74
CA LYS A 364 -17.96 -23.92 -12.55
C LYS A 364 -18.96 -24.31 -11.46
N LEU A 365 -20.22 -23.92 -11.61
CA LEU A 365 -21.32 -24.28 -10.67
C LEU A 365 -22.16 -25.45 -11.18
N ASN A 366 -21.87 -25.99 -12.37
CA ASN A 366 -22.59 -27.10 -13.01
C ASN A 366 -21.70 -28.33 -13.31
N GLU A 367 -20.49 -28.39 -12.75
CA GLU A 367 -19.66 -29.58 -12.61
C GLU A 367 -19.46 -29.92 -11.12
#